data_5a0284c28ab52d0520e0da6d8eaa2c2a
#
_entry.id   5a0284c28ab52d0520e0da6d8eaa2c2a
#
_cell.length_a   1.000
_cell.length_b   1.000
_cell.length_c   1.000
_cell.angle_alpha   90.00
_cell.angle_beta   90.00
_cell.angle_gamma   90.00
#
_symmetry.space_group_name_H-M   'P 1'
#
loop_
_entity.id
_entity.type
_entity.pdbx_description
1 polymer ?
#
loop_
_entity_poly.entity_id
_entity_poly.type
_entity_poly.pdbx_seq_one_letter_code
_entity_poly.pdbx_strand_id
1 'polypeptide(L)' 'MTTCAEQGCTREASVRLHVPWAGRRDVCAAHGRMLAQQDGVVAEPLESFD' A
#
# COMPACT_ATOMS: atom_id res chain seq x y z
N MET A 1 -10.57 1.20 -9.84
CA MET A 1 -9.17 0.84 -9.92
C MET A 1 -8.33 1.85 -9.20
N THR A 2 -7.36 1.38 -8.44
CA THR A 2 -6.55 2.26 -7.63
C THR A 2 -5.09 2.12 -8.04
N THR A 3 -4.45 3.24 -8.30
CA THR A 3 -3.04 3.25 -8.67
C THR A 3 -2.19 3.42 -7.42
N CYS A 4 -0.99 2.84 -7.44
CA CYS A 4 -0.06 2.97 -6.33
C CYS A 4 0.11 4.43 -5.96
N ALA A 5 0.08 4.71 -4.66
CA ALA A 5 0.15 6.09 -4.18
C ALA A 5 1.56 6.66 -4.22
N GLU A 6 2.56 5.82 -4.48
CA GLU A 6 3.93 6.29 -4.52
C GLU A 6 4.16 7.12 -5.77
N GLN A 7 4.84 8.23 -5.60
CA GLN A 7 5.11 9.13 -6.69
C GLN A 7 5.98 8.44 -7.73
N GLY A 8 5.58 8.56 -8.98
CA GLY A 8 6.33 7.94 -10.07
C GLY A 8 6.00 6.49 -10.32
N CYS A 9 5.12 5.91 -9.52
CA CYS A 9 4.73 4.51 -9.70
C CYS A 9 3.37 4.46 -10.37
N THR A 10 3.29 3.72 -11.48
CA THR A 10 2.03 3.60 -12.21
C THR A 10 1.41 2.24 -12.06
N ARG A 11 1.94 1.41 -11.18
CA ARG A 11 1.40 0.08 -10.99
C ARG A 11 0.09 0.14 -10.24
N GLU A 12 -0.70 -0.90 -10.43
CA GLU A 12 -1.98 -1.01 -9.74
C GLU A 12 -1.74 -1.29 -8.26
N ALA A 13 -2.47 -0.59 -7.38
CA ALA A 13 -2.35 -0.83 -5.96
C ALA A 13 -2.96 -2.18 -5.61
N SER A 14 -2.29 -2.92 -4.76
CA SER A 14 -2.79 -4.21 -4.30
C SER A 14 -2.67 -4.37 -2.80
N VAL A 15 -2.12 -3.40 -2.10
CA VAL A 15 -1.94 -3.45 -0.65
C VAL A 15 -2.31 -2.11 -0.07
N ARG A 16 -3.06 -2.14 1.02
CA ARG A 16 -3.36 -0.92 1.77
C ARG A 16 -2.48 -0.89 3.02
N LEU A 17 -1.73 0.18 3.16
CA LEU A 17 -0.89 0.36 4.32
C LEU A 17 -1.58 1.27 5.32
N HIS A 18 -1.55 0.88 6.58
CA HIS A 18 -2.06 1.70 7.66
C HIS A 18 -0.86 2.25 8.41
N VAL A 19 -0.58 3.52 8.18
CA VAL A 19 0.59 4.18 8.76
C VAL A 19 0.12 5.11 9.84
N PRO A 20 0.47 4.85 11.11
CA PRO A 20 -0.08 5.64 12.23
C PRO A 20 0.18 7.13 12.12
N TRP A 21 1.30 7.51 11.51
CA TRP A 21 1.66 8.93 11.44
C TRP A 21 1.30 9.55 10.09
N ALA A 22 0.81 8.77 9.13
CA ALA A 22 0.54 9.30 7.80
C ALA A 22 -0.82 8.88 7.24
N GLY A 23 -1.53 7.99 7.92
CA GLY A 23 -2.83 7.54 7.45
C GLY A 23 -2.70 6.36 6.50
N ARG A 24 -3.77 6.11 5.74
CA ARG A 24 -3.82 4.97 4.85
C ARG A 24 -3.24 5.32 3.49
N ARG A 25 -2.56 4.36 2.89
CA ARG A 25 -2.00 4.51 1.55
C ARG A 25 -2.19 3.21 0.79
N ASP A 26 -2.68 3.32 -0.43
CA ASP A 26 -2.85 2.15 -1.29
C ASP A 26 -1.66 2.10 -2.23
N VAL A 27 -0.88 1.02 -2.16
CA VAL A 27 0.34 0.91 -2.93
C VAL A 27 0.41 -0.43 -3.63
N CYS A 28 1.31 -0.55 -4.59
CA CYS A 28 1.51 -1.81 -5.27
C CYS A 28 2.19 -2.82 -4.34
N ALA A 29 2.22 -4.08 -4.76
CA ALA A 29 2.77 -5.12 -3.90
C ALA A 29 4.23 -4.87 -3.54
N ALA A 30 5.00 -4.38 -4.50
CA ALA A 30 6.42 -4.13 -4.25
C ALA A 30 6.62 -3.04 -3.20
N HIS A 31 5.91 -1.92 -3.36
CA HIS A 31 6.03 -0.84 -2.38
C HIS A 31 5.42 -1.23 -1.05
N GLY A 32 4.33 -1.98 -1.10
CA GLY A 32 3.72 -2.45 0.14
C GLY A 32 4.65 -3.30 0.96
N ARG A 33 5.37 -4.19 0.30
CA ARG A 33 6.30 -5.06 1.00
C ARG A 33 7.44 -4.27 1.61
N MET A 34 7.93 -3.28 0.87
CA MET A 34 9.03 -2.46 1.35
C MET A 34 8.61 -1.58 2.52
N LEU A 35 7.47 -0.93 2.39
CA LEU A 35 7.03 0.03 3.40
C LEU A 35 6.49 -0.66 4.65
N ALA A 36 6.01 -1.88 4.53
CA ALA A 36 5.47 -2.61 5.67
C ALA A 36 6.56 -3.04 6.64
N GLN A 37 7.82 -2.88 6.28
CA GLN A 37 8.91 -3.22 7.18
C GLN A 37 9.11 -2.20 8.29
N GLN A 38 8.49 -1.04 8.15
CA GLN A 38 8.61 0.00 9.18
C GLN A 38 7.77 -0.38 10.39
N ASP A 39 8.28 -0.05 11.56
CA ASP A 39 7.57 -0.34 12.80
C ASP A 39 6.26 0.41 12.85
N GLY A 40 5.21 -0.29 13.22
CA GLY A 40 3.91 0.31 13.37
C GLY A 40 3.07 0.33 12.11
N VAL A 41 3.65 0.02 10.96
CA VAL A 41 2.92 -0.01 9.71
C VAL A 41 2.28 -1.37 9.53
N VAL A 42 0.99 -1.38 9.24
CA VAL A 42 0.23 -2.60 9.01
C VAL A 42 -0.14 -2.67 7.53
N ALA A 43 0.15 -3.80 6.91
CA ALA A 43 -0.18 -4.01 5.50
C ALA A 43 -1.41 -4.89 5.41
N GLU A 44 -2.37 -4.47 4.60
CA GLU A 44 -3.60 -5.20 4.40
C GLU A 44 -3.79 -5.41 2.90
N PRO A 45 -3.96 -6.66 2.45
CA PRO A 45 -4.18 -6.90 1.03
C PRO A 45 -5.52 -6.31 0.59
N LEU A 46 -5.51 -5.69 -0.58
CA LEU A 46 -6.72 -5.16 -1.17
C LEU A 46 -7.38 -6.29 -1.94
N GLU A 47 -8.54 -6.68 -1.48
CA GLU A 47 -9.29 -7.72 -2.13
C GLU A 47 -10.13 -7.10 -3.21
N SER A 48 -9.66 -7.18 -4.42
CA SER A 48 -10.42 -6.55 -5.47
C SER A 48 -11.29 -7.52 -6.21
N PHE A 49 -11.29 -8.77 -5.82
CA PHE A 49 -12.20 -9.69 -6.45
C PHE A 49 -13.12 -10.16 -5.40
N ASP A 50 -14.06 -10.75 -5.75
CA ASP A 50 -14.92 -11.21 -4.82
C ASP A 50 -15.09 -12.49 -4.71
#